data_11573e4421ae55c55d60f8e1c8620d8b
#
_entry.id   11573e4421ae55c55d60f8e1c8620d8b
#
_cell.length_a   1.000
_cell.length_b   1.000
_cell.length_c   1.000
_cell.angle_alpha   90.00
_cell.angle_beta   90.00
_cell.angle_gamma   90.00
#
_symmetry.space_group_name_H-M   'P 1'
#
loop_
_entity.id
_entity.type
_entity.pdbx_description
1 polymer ?
#
loop_
_entity_poly.entity_id
_entity_poly.type
_entity_poly.pdbx_seq_one_letter_code
_entity_poly.pdbx_strand_id
1 'polypeptide(L)'
;MKKLRARILTIAALLFKCASLNAQNFFGLEVTPFFTIRSGSQYEYVYTNTYSDGATLSLLDWQQNPVLFGGAKAAVRLGRFSLSGQASAAVPGTDAGFVTDYDWKNLELTRDTTLQKICTNYSKSACTVNADYFLSARALFCLKKTHSFSISPFAELEYTYSHYQADGGILKYGAKDSKTNTYSTYETAEEESMTGTVLSLQRIEYFTWAGLELKWDTFRGTKILFEIAACPYANIQSLDYHALRYTYFLDLMEGFFCGIKASLGLETELTKRLSLCINAQILDTSTIDGNTRVKSYSSKNFSDFISSKKDCGSSFSFFDFSTGFKIILF
;
A
#
# COMPACT_ATOMS: atom_id res chain seq x y z
N MET A 1 -21.17 20.69 10.59
CA MET A 1 -21.76 19.78 9.57
C MET A 1 -22.66 20.49 8.55
N LYS A 2 -23.67 21.30 8.90
CA LYS A 2 -24.55 22.01 7.92
C LYS A 2 -23.80 22.93 6.95
N LYS A 3 -22.80 23.71 7.43
CA LYS A 3 -21.99 24.60 6.58
C LYS A 3 -21.08 23.87 5.58
N LEU A 4 -20.58 22.68 5.94
CA LEU A 4 -19.77 21.85 5.04
C LEU A 4 -20.62 21.25 3.90
N ARG A 5 -21.83 20.73 4.24
CA ARG A 5 -22.78 20.22 3.22
C ARG A 5 -23.21 21.32 2.24
N ALA A 6 -23.46 22.55 2.72
CA ALA A 6 -23.82 23.68 1.86
C ALA A 6 -22.66 24.04 0.88
N ARG A 7 -21.39 24.02 1.34
CA ARG A 7 -20.23 24.30 0.50
C ARG A 7 -20.01 23.20 -0.56
N ILE A 8 -20.18 21.94 -0.19
CA ILE A 8 -20.09 20.79 -1.14
C ILE A 8 -21.18 20.90 -2.21
N LEU A 9 -22.42 21.21 -1.83
CA LEU A 9 -23.53 21.43 -2.76
C LEU A 9 -23.30 22.63 -3.69
N THR A 10 -22.71 23.73 -3.18
CA THR A 10 -22.39 24.90 -4.00
C THR A 10 -21.27 24.60 -5.00
N ILE A 11 -20.23 23.83 -4.61
CA ILE A 11 -19.16 23.40 -5.50
C ILE A 11 -19.71 22.44 -6.57
N ALA A 12 -20.55 21.49 -6.18
CA ALA A 12 -21.21 20.59 -7.14
C ALA A 12 -22.11 21.34 -8.12
N ALA A 13 -22.88 22.34 -7.67
CA ALA A 13 -23.73 23.17 -8.54
C ALA A 13 -22.92 24.09 -9.48
N LEU A 14 -21.77 24.61 -9.02
CA LEU A 14 -20.83 25.36 -9.86
C LEU A 14 -20.19 24.46 -10.93
N LEU A 15 -19.79 23.25 -10.57
CA LEU A 15 -19.25 22.27 -11.50
C LEU A 15 -20.30 21.85 -12.55
N PHE A 16 -21.56 21.68 -12.15
CA PHE A 16 -22.66 21.40 -13.08
C PHE A 16 -22.97 22.58 -14.03
N LYS A 17 -22.90 23.82 -13.56
CA LYS A 17 -23.08 25.01 -14.41
C LYS A 17 -21.94 25.19 -15.42
N CYS A 18 -20.70 24.90 -15.06
CA CYS A 18 -19.58 24.91 -16.00
C CYS A 18 -19.69 23.80 -17.08
N ALA A 19 -20.36 22.71 -16.79
CA ALA A 19 -20.59 21.61 -17.71
C ALA A 19 -21.65 21.90 -18.78
N SER A 20 -22.56 22.86 -18.60
CA SER A 20 -23.68 23.09 -19.48
C SER A 20 -23.39 23.98 -20.72
N LEU A 21 -22.16 24.45 -20.92
CA LEU A 21 -21.85 25.46 -21.91
C LEU A 21 -21.38 25.00 -23.30
N ASN A 22 -21.29 23.67 -23.61
CA ASN A 22 -21.07 23.19 -24.99
C ASN A 22 -21.40 21.69 -25.14
N ALA A 23 -22.64 21.35 -25.44
CA ALA A 23 -23.26 20.04 -25.14
C ALA A 23 -23.19 18.96 -26.23
N GLN A 24 -22.31 19.01 -27.24
CA GLN A 24 -22.40 18.06 -28.36
C GLN A 24 -21.39 16.88 -28.38
N ASN A 25 -20.44 16.80 -27.43
CA ASN A 25 -19.56 15.62 -27.24
C ASN A 25 -19.20 15.39 -25.77
N PHE A 26 -20.17 15.45 -24.87
CA PHE A 26 -19.93 15.77 -23.46
C PHE A 26 -19.93 14.59 -22.53
N PHE A 27 -20.55 13.48 -22.89
CA PHE A 27 -20.71 12.35 -22.01
C PHE A 27 -20.03 11.11 -22.59
N GLY A 28 -19.17 10.48 -21.81
CA GLY A 28 -18.59 9.18 -22.14
C GLY A 28 -18.62 8.30 -20.91
N LEU A 29 -19.07 7.07 -21.06
CA LEU A 29 -19.01 6.02 -20.04
C LEU A 29 -18.10 4.90 -20.53
N GLU A 30 -17.08 4.58 -19.75
CA GLU A 30 -16.10 3.54 -20.03
C GLU A 30 -16.04 2.55 -18.87
N VAL A 31 -15.90 1.26 -19.19
CA VAL A 31 -15.65 0.19 -18.21
C VAL A 31 -14.44 -0.60 -18.65
N THR A 32 -13.54 -0.91 -17.73
CA THR A 32 -12.31 -1.64 -18.01
C THR A 32 -12.15 -2.77 -16.98
N PRO A 33 -12.61 -3.99 -17.27
CA PRO A 33 -12.17 -5.17 -16.53
C PRO A 33 -10.67 -5.38 -16.76
N PHE A 34 -9.94 -5.76 -15.70
CA PHE A 34 -8.49 -5.94 -15.76
C PHE A 34 -8.01 -7.03 -14.78
N PHE A 35 -6.80 -7.49 -15.05
CA PHE A 35 -5.99 -8.27 -14.11
C PHE A 35 -4.70 -7.53 -13.83
N THR A 36 -4.21 -7.66 -12.58
CA THR A 36 -2.94 -7.08 -12.13
C THR A 36 -2.12 -8.16 -11.46
N ILE A 37 -0.83 -8.19 -11.77
CA ILE A 37 0.18 -8.95 -11.06
C ILE A 37 0.97 -7.95 -10.23
N ARG A 38 1.01 -8.12 -8.91
CA ARG A 38 1.78 -7.30 -7.97
C ARG A 38 2.97 -8.06 -7.46
N SER A 39 4.12 -7.41 -7.45
CA SER A 39 5.34 -7.88 -6.78
C SER A 39 5.94 -6.77 -5.94
N GLY A 40 6.54 -7.11 -4.81
CA GLY A 40 7.18 -6.15 -3.93
C GLY A 40 7.07 -6.55 -2.47
N SER A 41 7.13 -5.57 -1.58
CA SER A 41 7.12 -5.79 -0.14
C SER A 41 6.35 -4.69 0.60
N GLN A 42 5.76 -5.09 1.72
CA GLN A 42 5.32 -4.20 2.79
C GLN A 42 6.27 -4.40 3.97
N TYR A 43 6.76 -3.30 4.53
CA TYR A 43 7.66 -3.33 5.67
C TYR A 43 6.94 -2.81 6.91
N GLU A 44 7.14 -3.50 8.04
CA GLU A 44 6.73 -3.05 9.36
C GLU A 44 7.99 -2.85 10.21
N TYR A 45 8.05 -1.72 10.89
CA TYR A 45 9.18 -1.34 11.74
C TYR A 45 8.68 -1.20 13.17
N VAL A 46 9.45 -1.77 14.10
CA VAL A 46 9.32 -1.49 15.54
C VAL A 46 10.56 -0.72 15.96
N TYR A 47 10.39 0.39 16.66
CA TYR A 47 11.49 1.24 17.12
C TYR A 47 11.75 1.08 18.60
N THR A 48 13.03 1.16 18.99
CA THR A 48 13.39 1.22 20.40
C THR A 48 13.34 2.65 20.92
N ASN A 49 12.97 2.77 22.20
CA ASN A 49 12.94 4.04 22.94
C ASN A 49 13.97 4.05 24.08
N THR A 50 14.93 3.13 24.07
CA THR A 50 15.92 2.96 25.15
C THR A 50 17.24 3.66 24.84
N TYR A 51 18.32 2.91 24.57
CA TYR A 51 19.68 3.48 24.42
C TYR A 51 19.92 4.11 23.04
N SER A 52 19.18 3.68 22.02
CA SER A 52 19.27 4.17 20.63
C SER A 52 17.90 4.61 20.14
N ASP A 53 17.42 5.73 20.69
CA ASP A 53 16.11 6.28 20.43
C ASP A 53 15.79 6.38 18.93
N GLY A 54 14.69 5.78 18.51
CA GLY A 54 14.24 5.74 17.11
C GLY A 54 14.98 4.74 16.20
N ALA A 55 15.91 3.92 16.73
CA ALA A 55 16.54 2.86 15.95
C ALA A 55 15.55 1.68 15.75
N THR A 56 15.64 1.02 14.60
CA THR A 56 14.82 -0.15 14.27
C THR A 56 15.18 -1.34 15.15
N LEU A 57 14.29 -1.73 16.05
CA LEU A 57 14.41 -2.88 16.92
C LEU A 57 13.98 -4.17 16.23
N SER A 58 12.91 -4.11 15.43
CA SER A 58 12.42 -5.22 14.60
C SER A 58 11.97 -4.71 13.24
N LEU A 59 12.17 -5.55 12.22
CA LEU A 59 11.75 -5.33 10.84
C LEU A 59 11.07 -6.58 10.31
N LEU A 60 9.78 -6.47 9.96
CA LEU A 60 9.05 -7.49 9.24
C LEU A 60 8.95 -7.08 7.77
N ASP A 61 9.33 -7.99 6.87
CA ASP A 61 9.20 -7.86 5.42
C ASP A 61 8.14 -8.86 4.93
N TRP A 62 6.95 -8.36 4.61
CA TRP A 62 5.82 -9.09 4.04
C TRP A 62 5.91 -9.04 2.51
N GLN A 63 6.45 -10.09 1.92
CA GLN A 63 6.64 -10.18 0.48
C GLN A 63 5.31 -10.43 -0.24
N GLN A 64 5.21 -9.85 -1.44
CA GLN A 64 4.18 -10.14 -2.44
C GLN A 64 4.90 -10.56 -3.73
N ASN A 65 4.99 -11.88 -3.99
CA ASN A 65 5.84 -12.35 -5.08
C ASN A 65 5.32 -13.61 -5.81
N PRO A 66 4.57 -13.47 -6.88
CA PRO A 66 3.62 -12.37 -7.20
C PRO A 66 2.24 -12.64 -6.61
N VAL A 67 1.45 -11.60 -6.40
CA VAL A 67 0.03 -11.72 -6.07
C VAL A 67 -0.83 -11.29 -7.26
N LEU A 68 -1.84 -12.10 -7.60
CA LEU A 68 -2.77 -11.85 -8.71
C LEU A 68 -4.05 -11.18 -8.21
N PHE A 69 -4.40 -10.05 -8.82
CA PHE A 69 -5.64 -9.32 -8.59
C PHE A 69 -6.54 -9.36 -9.83
N GLY A 70 -7.84 -9.46 -9.61
CA GLY A 70 -8.87 -9.22 -10.61
C GLY A 70 -9.71 -8.01 -10.24
N GLY A 71 -10.10 -7.20 -11.22
CA GLY A 71 -10.86 -6.00 -10.92
C GLY A 71 -11.54 -5.35 -12.11
N ALA A 72 -12.17 -4.20 -11.84
CA ALA A 72 -12.76 -3.35 -12.86
C ALA A 72 -12.59 -1.88 -12.50
N LYS A 73 -12.40 -1.04 -13.52
CA LYS A 73 -12.43 0.42 -13.47
C LYS A 73 -13.64 0.90 -14.26
N ALA A 74 -14.39 1.84 -13.71
CA ALA A 74 -15.43 2.58 -14.43
C ALA A 74 -15.05 4.05 -14.49
N ALA A 75 -15.24 4.71 -15.63
CA ALA A 75 -14.96 6.12 -15.81
C ALA A 75 -16.08 6.84 -16.54
N VAL A 76 -16.42 8.02 -16.05
CA VAL A 76 -17.34 8.96 -16.68
C VAL A 76 -16.58 10.21 -17.09
N ARG A 77 -16.71 10.58 -18.37
CA ARG A 77 -16.13 11.82 -18.92
C ARG A 77 -17.19 12.87 -19.08
N LEU A 78 -16.96 14.06 -18.56
CA LEU A 78 -17.83 15.22 -18.60
C LEU A 78 -17.03 16.43 -19.18
N GLY A 79 -16.90 16.50 -20.50
CA GLY A 79 -16.08 17.48 -21.16
C GLY A 79 -14.60 17.39 -20.80
N ARG A 80 -14.10 18.37 -20.04
CA ARG A 80 -12.71 18.37 -19.53
C ARG A 80 -12.53 17.61 -18.23
N PHE A 81 -13.61 17.25 -17.53
CA PHE A 81 -13.58 16.47 -16.32
C PHE A 81 -13.73 14.97 -16.62
N SER A 82 -13.04 14.16 -15.85
CA SER A 82 -13.26 12.74 -15.77
C SER A 82 -13.30 12.31 -14.32
N LEU A 83 -14.29 11.49 -13.98
CA LEU A 83 -14.40 10.82 -12.69
C LEU A 83 -14.26 9.33 -12.94
N SER A 84 -13.46 8.64 -12.15
CA SER A 84 -13.35 7.19 -12.25
C SER A 84 -13.31 6.56 -10.87
N GLY A 85 -13.82 5.34 -10.78
CA GLY A 85 -13.69 4.45 -9.64
C GLY A 85 -13.07 3.14 -10.08
N GLN A 86 -12.29 2.53 -9.23
CA GLN A 86 -11.69 1.21 -9.45
C GLN A 86 -11.90 0.34 -8.22
N ALA A 87 -12.16 -0.93 -8.46
CA ALA A 87 -12.20 -1.96 -7.44
C ALA A 87 -11.44 -3.18 -7.92
N SER A 88 -10.64 -3.79 -7.05
CA SER A 88 -9.98 -5.07 -7.31
C SER A 88 -9.83 -5.89 -6.04
N ALA A 89 -9.64 -7.19 -6.21
CA ALA A 89 -9.39 -8.11 -5.12
C ALA A 89 -8.32 -9.13 -5.53
N ALA A 90 -7.46 -9.50 -4.59
CA ALA A 90 -6.56 -10.63 -4.78
C ALA A 90 -7.33 -11.95 -4.77
N VAL A 91 -6.78 -12.96 -5.41
CA VAL A 91 -7.30 -14.34 -5.33
C VAL A 91 -6.98 -14.89 -3.95
N PRO A 92 -7.99 -15.22 -3.10
CA PRO A 92 -7.74 -15.74 -1.77
C PRO A 92 -7.02 -17.10 -1.81
N GLY A 93 -6.18 -17.36 -0.81
CA GLY A 93 -5.38 -18.60 -0.73
C GLY A 93 -4.15 -18.60 -1.64
N THR A 94 -3.85 -17.48 -2.32
CA THR A 94 -2.65 -17.35 -3.14
C THR A 94 -1.41 -17.29 -2.24
N ASP A 95 -0.37 -18.05 -2.61
CA ASP A 95 0.96 -17.92 -2.04
C ASP A 95 1.50 -16.50 -2.36
N ALA A 96 1.80 -15.72 -1.33
CA ALA A 96 2.38 -14.40 -1.45
C ALA A 96 3.91 -14.41 -1.35
N GLY A 97 4.53 -15.56 -1.13
CA GLY A 97 5.96 -15.71 -0.86
C GLY A 97 6.25 -15.89 0.62
N PHE A 98 6.99 -14.99 1.23
CA PHE A 98 7.43 -15.15 2.61
C PHE A 98 7.21 -13.87 3.41
N VAL A 99 7.06 -14.04 4.73
CA VAL A 99 7.38 -12.99 5.69
C VAL A 99 8.69 -13.32 6.37
N THR A 100 9.58 -12.33 6.46
CA THR A 100 10.82 -12.42 7.22
C THR A 100 10.80 -11.41 8.35
N ASP A 101 11.26 -11.81 9.53
CA ASP A 101 11.34 -10.97 10.72
C ASP A 101 12.79 -10.93 11.21
N TYR A 102 13.31 -9.74 11.41
CA TYR A 102 14.67 -9.46 11.89
C TYR A 102 14.60 -8.64 13.17
N ASP A 103 15.30 -9.07 14.25
CA ASP A 103 15.36 -8.35 15.51
C ASP A 103 16.82 -7.93 15.87
N TRP A 104 16.96 -6.73 16.43
CA TRP A 104 18.19 -6.17 16.98
C TRP A 104 18.08 -5.95 18.49
N LYS A 105 17.88 -7.02 19.28
CA LYS A 105 17.60 -6.97 20.73
C LYS A 105 18.70 -6.24 21.54
N ASN A 106 19.92 -6.24 21.07
CA ASN A 106 21.01 -5.54 21.75
C ASN A 106 20.84 -4.01 21.79
N LEU A 107 19.98 -3.42 20.95
CA LEU A 107 19.62 -2.00 21.01
C LEU A 107 19.01 -1.60 22.36
N GLU A 108 18.34 -2.54 23.03
CA GLU A 108 17.71 -2.30 24.33
C GLU A 108 18.57 -2.74 25.53
N LEU A 109 19.66 -3.46 25.29
CA LEU A 109 20.43 -4.13 26.34
C LEU A 109 21.79 -3.51 26.60
N THR A 110 22.37 -2.83 25.62
CA THR A 110 23.73 -2.25 25.74
C THR A 110 23.85 -0.91 25.03
N ARG A 111 24.82 -0.10 25.48
CA ARG A 111 25.25 1.14 24.79
C ARG A 111 26.38 0.90 23.79
N ASP A 112 26.93 -0.28 23.72
CA ASP A 112 27.98 -0.64 22.76
C ASP A 112 27.40 -0.66 21.33
N THR A 113 27.78 0.34 20.55
CA THR A 113 27.29 0.53 19.16
C THR A 113 27.72 -0.59 18.22
N THR A 114 28.77 -1.36 18.55
CA THR A 114 29.18 -2.54 17.78
C THR A 114 28.20 -3.68 17.98
N LEU A 115 27.82 -3.94 19.24
CA LEU A 115 26.84 -4.96 19.58
C LEU A 115 25.42 -4.59 19.13
N GLN A 116 25.06 -3.31 19.17
CA GLN A 116 23.77 -2.81 18.68
C GLN A 116 23.50 -3.08 17.19
N LYS A 117 24.56 -3.18 16.37
CA LYS A 117 24.45 -3.49 14.93
C LYS A 117 24.20 -4.96 14.63
N ILE A 118 24.33 -5.82 15.61
CA ILE A 118 24.15 -7.26 15.43
C ILE A 118 22.67 -7.58 15.33
N CYS A 119 22.24 -8.12 14.17
CA CYS A 119 20.95 -8.77 14.06
C CYS A 119 20.97 -10.04 14.87
N THR A 120 20.13 -10.11 15.90
CA THR A 120 20.16 -11.16 16.91
C THR A 120 19.20 -12.29 16.62
N ASN A 121 18.09 -11.99 15.98
CA ASN A 121 17.06 -12.97 15.66
C ASN A 121 16.63 -12.84 14.20
N TYR A 122 16.27 -13.98 13.64
CA TYR A 122 15.71 -14.09 12.30
C TYR A 122 14.64 -15.14 12.29
N SER A 123 13.52 -14.86 11.63
CA SER A 123 12.56 -15.88 11.26
C SER A 123 12.09 -15.71 9.82
N LYS A 124 11.61 -16.81 9.22
CA LYS A 124 11.05 -16.83 7.87
C LYS A 124 9.90 -17.82 7.82
N SER A 125 8.73 -17.36 7.39
CA SER A 125 7.50 -18.14 7.28
C SER A 125 6.88 -18.00 5.91
N ALA A 126 6.20 -19.05 5.42
CA ALA A 126 5.41 -18.95 4.19
C ALA A 126 4.21 -18.03 4.41
N CYS A 127 3.93 -17.18 3.45
CA CYS A 127 2.88 -16.17 3.54
C CYS A 127 1.75 -16.45 2.54
N THR A 128 0.52 -16.43 3.01
CA THR A 128 -0.69 -16.64 2.21
C THR A 128 -1.59 -15.39 2.27
N VAL A 129 -2.17 -15.01 1.13
CA VAL A 129 -3.19 -13.96 1.05
C VAL A 129 -4.55 -14.55 1.43
N ASN A 130 -5.11 -14.15 2.56
CA ASN A 130 -6.47 -14.50 2.94
C ASN A 130 -7.49 -13.54 2.31
N ALA A 131 -7.17 -12.25 2.27
CA ALA A 131 -7.93 -11.21 1.58
C ALA A 131 -7.02 -10.02 1.24
N ASP A 132 -7.23 -9.39 0.09
CA ASP A 132 -6.64 -8.10 -0.24
C ASP A 132 -7.60 -7.40 -1.21
N TYR A 133 -8.18 -6.29 -0.77
CA TYR A 133 -9.16 -5.51 -1.51
C TYR A 133 -8.63 -4.10 -1.70
N PHE A 134 -8.74 -3.62 -2.93
CA PHE A 134 -8.36 -2.26 -3.31
C PHE A 134 -9.56 -1.52 -3.88
N LEU A 135 -9.79 -0.29 -3.41
CA LEU A 135 -10.80 0.62 -3.95
C LEU A 135 -10.14 1.97 -4.20
N SER A 136 -10.45 2.61 -5.33
CA SER A 136 -10.05 4.00 -5.55
C SER A 136 -11.14 4.83 -6.18
N ALA A 137 -11.08 6.14 -5.93
CA ALA A 137 -11.90 7.15 -6.58
C ALA A 137 -11.00 8.30 -7.05
N ARG A 138 -11.06 8.64 -8.34
CA ARG A 138 -10.18 9.61 -8.98
C ARG A 138 -10.97 10.67 -9.74
N ALA A 139 -10.58 11.91 -9.54
CA ALA A 139 -11.02 13.07 -10.31
C ALA A 139 -9.85 13.63 -11.13
N LEU A 140 -10.07 13.83 -12.42
CA LEU A 140 -9.08 14.32 -13.38
C LEU A 140 -9.64 15.50 -14.15
N PHE A 141 -8.82 16.50 -14.40
CA PHE A 141 -9.19 17.69 -15.18
C PHE A 141 -8.21 17.93 -16.33
N CYS A 142 -8.66 17.88 -17.58
CA CYS A 142 -7.85 18.14 -18.74
C CYS A 142 -7.55 19.64 -18.86
N LEU A 143 -6.34 20.05 -18.44
CA LEU A 143 -5.87 21.45 -18.54
C LEU A 143 -5.65 21.87 -19.99
N LYS A 144 -4.93 21.03 -20.73
CA LYS A 144 -4.55 21.30 -22.12
C LYS A 144 -4.70 20.04 -22.95
N LYS A 145 -5.33 20.18 -24.11
CA LYS A 145 -5.44 19.14 -25.11
C LYS A 145 -5.05 19.71 -26.47
N THR A 146 -4.11 19.06 -27.14
CA THR A 146 -3.77 19.29 -28.54
C THR A 146 -4.28 18.12 -29.38
N HIS A 147 -3.94 18.06 -30.66
CA HIS A 147 -4.30 16.95 -31.54
C HIS A 147 -3.70 15.61 -31.07
N SER A 148 -2.46 15.63 -30.57
CA SER A 148 -1.72 14.43 -30.19
C SER A 148 -1.31 14.33 -28.71
N PHE A 149 -1.65 15.32 -27.89
CA PHE A 149 -1.15 15.38 -26.51
C PHE A 149 -2.16 16.01 -25.56
N SER A 150 -2.28 15.48 -24.34
CA SER A 150 -3.02 16.13 -23.26
C SER A 150 -2.28 16.05 -21.93
N ILE A 151 -2.51 17.07 -21.09
CA ILE A 151 -2.01 17.19 -19.71
C ILE A 151 -3.21 17.31 -18.79
N SER A 152 -3.25 16.49 -17.76
CA SER A 152 -4.37 16.45 -16.85
C SER A 152 -3.90 16.24 -15.41
N PRO A 153 -3.98 17.24 -14.52
CA PRO A 153 -3.84 17.00 -13.08
C PRO A 153 -4.98 16.12 -12.58
N PHE A 154 -4.69 15.36 -11.54
CA PHE A 154 -5.67 14.52 -10.86
C PHE A 154 -5.50 14.52 -9.36
N ALA A 155 -6.58 14.18 -8.66
CA ALA A 155 -6.59 13.79 -7.27
C ALA A 155 -7.26 12.41 -7.16
N GLU A 156 -6.72 11.56 -6.29
CA GLU A 156 -7.21 10.20 -6.09
C GLU A 156 -7.22 9.86 -4.61
N LEU A 157 -8.26 9.15 -4.19
CA LEU A 157 -8.39 8.55 -2.86
C LEU A 157 -8.32 7.04 -3.04
N GLU A 158 -7.49 6.38 -2.25
CA GLU A 158 -7.35 4.92 -2.23
C GLU A 158 -7.70 4.39 -0.84
N TYR A 159 -8.33 3.24 -0.83
CA TYR A 159 -8.60 2.42 0.33
C TYR A 159 -8.12 1.01 0.02
N THR A 160 -7.33 0.45 0.93
CA THR A 160 -6.91 -0.96 0.88
C THR A 160 -7.29 -1.64 2.19
N TYR A 161 -7.78 -2.86 2.09
CA TYR A 161 -7.87 -3.80 3.19
C TYR A 161 -7.09 -5.05 2.82
N SER A 162 -6.15 -5.46 3.65
CA SER A 162 -5.38 -6.68 3.45
C SER A 162 -5.40 -7.57 4.69
N HIS A 163 -5.38 -8.87 4.46
CA HIS A 163 -5.26 -9.91 5.49
C HIS A 163 -4.31 -10.99 4.99
N TYR A 164 -3.14 -11.05 5.61
CA TYR A 164 -2.10 -12.02 5.33
C TYR A 164 -1.92 -12.95 6.53
N GLN A 165 -1.55 -14.20 6.25
CA GLN A 165 -1.25 -15.20 7.27
C GLN A 165 0.10 -15.84 6.94
N ALA A 166 0.93 -15.97 7.98
CA ALA A 166 2.22 -16.62 7.90
C ALA A 166 2.17 -17.93 8.69
N ASP A 167 2.51 -19.03 8.02
CA ASP A 167 2.43 -20.36 8.59
C ASP A 167 3.78 -21.08 8.55
N GLY A 168 4.11 -21.79 9.63
CA GLY A 168 5.30 -22.61 9.76
C GLY A 168 6.60 -21.81 9.55
N GLY A 169 7.62 -22.48 9.04
CA GLY A 169 8.90 -21.86 8.70
C GLY A 169 10.02 -22.18 9.67
N ILE A 170 11.00 -21.28 9.72
CA ILE A 170 12.21 -21.43 10.53
C ILE A 170 12.44 -20.20 11.40
N LEU A 171 13.09 -20.41 12.54
CA LEU A 171 13.62 -19.35 13.38
C LEU A 171 15.07 -19.64 13.78
N LYS A 172 15.84 -18.57 14.01
CA LYS A 172 17.23 -18.59 14.49
C LYS A 172 17.40 -17.49 15.52
N TYR A 173 17.68 -17.86 16.75
CA TYR A 173 17.84 -16.92 17.85
C TYR A 173 19.27 -16.95 18.38
N GLY A 174 19.97 -15.83 18.30
CA GLY A 174 21.32 -15.69 18.84
C GLY A 174 21.39 -16.05 20.33
N ALA A 175 22.45 -16.73 20.72
CA ALA A 175 22.64 -17.14 22.10
C ALA A 175 22.84 -15.93 23.01
N LYS A 176 22.19 -15.96 24.18
CA LYS A 176 22.36 -14.91 25.20
C LYS A 176 23.60 -15.18 26.05
N ASP A 177 24.55 -14.24 26.07
CA ASP A 177 25.66 -14.25 27.01
C ASP A 177 25.20 -13.75 28.39
N SER A 178 25.25 -14.62 29.39
CA SER A 178 24.83 -14.30 30.75
C SER A 178 25.72 -13.27 31.47
N LYS A 179 26.97 -13.09 31.03
CA LYS A 179 27.91 -12.13 31.64
C LYS A 179 27.69 -10.71 31.13
N THR A 180 27.48 -10.56 29.85
CA THR A 180 27.28 -9.25 29.19
C THR A 180 25.83 -8.88 29.06
N ASN A 181 24.91 -9.84 29.24
CA ASN A 181 23.48 -9.71 29.03
C ASN A 181 23.10 -9.32 27.59
N THR A 182 23.94 -9.67 26.61
CA THR A 182 23.76 -9.38 25.19
C THR A 182 23.55 -10.66 24.39
N TYR A 183 23.10 -10.53 23.13
CA TYR A 183 22.87 -11.65 22.23
C TYR A 183 23.95 -11.69 21.15
N SER A 184 24.30 -12.91 20.72
CA SER A 184 25.11 -13.14 19.51
C SER A 184 24.26 -12.94 18.25
N THR A 185 24.91 -13.02 17.08
CA THR A 185 24.22 -12.99 15.78
C THR A 185 23.36 -14.26 15.58
N TYR A 186 22.24 -14.12 14.91
CA TYR A 186 21.39 -15.26 14.48
C TYR A 186 22.12 -16.18 13.48
N GLU A 187 23.13 -15.67 12.75
CA GLU A 187 23.82 -16.44 11.70
C GLU A 187 24.53 -17.68 12.25
N THR A 188 24.95 -17.63 13.51
CA THR A 188 25.61 -18.76 14.20
C THR A 188 24.64 -19.60 15.05
N ALA A 189 23.36 -19.25 15.09
CA ALA A 189 22.37 -19.95 15.86
C ALA A 189 21.88 -21.23 15.13
N GLU A 190 21.48 -22.22 15.90
CA GLU A 190 20.78 -23.39 15.37
C GLU A 190 19.42 -22.98 14.78
N GLU A 191 19.03 -23.67 13.73
CA GLU A 191 17.75 -23.49 13.07
C GLU A 191 16.69 -24.34 13.75
N GLU A 192 15.60 -23.69 14.18
CA GLU A 192 14.44 -24.36 14.75
C GLU A 192 13.25 -24.24 13.79
N SER A 193 12.49 -25.33 13.67
CA SER A 193 11.28 -25.34 12.82
C SER A 193 10.07 -24.80 13.59
N MET A 194 9.29 -23.96 12.93
CA MET A 194 7.97 -23.51 13.41
C MET A 194 6.86 -24.29 12.72
N THR A 195 5.73 -24.50 13.40
CA THR A 195 4.56 -25.18 12.84
C THR A 195 3.28 -24.41 13.16
N GLY A 196 2.28 -24.54 12.27
CA GLY A 196 1.01 -23.82 12.41
C GLY A 196 1.14 -22.34 12.11
N THR A 197 0.12 -21.58 12.45
CA THR A 197 0.10 -20.13 12.24
C THR A 197 1.09 -19.44 13.19
N VAL A 198 1.97 -18.62 12.62
CA VAL A 198 3.02 -17.86 13.33
C VAL A 198 2.59 -16.40 13.49
N LEU A 199 2.17 -15.77 12.38
CA LEU A 199 1.76 -14.38 12.32
C LEU A 199 0.45 -14.25 11.51
N SER A 200 -0.33 -13.23 11.83
CA SER A 200 -1.50 -12.83 11.03
C SER A 200 -1.60 -11.31 11.04
N LEU A 201 -1.52 -10.72 9.85
CA LEU A 201 -1.56 -9.29 9.63
C LEU A 201 -2.89 -8.89 9.00
N GLN A 202 -3.63 -7.98 9.64
CA GLN A 202 -4.77 -7.30 9.06
C GLN A 202 -4.47 -5.81 8.97
N ARG A 203 -4.69 -5.21 7.80
CA ARG A 203 -4.34 -3.81 7.59
C ARG A 203 -5.43 -3.08 6.84
N ILE A 204 -5.69 -1.85 7.28
CA ILE A 204 -6.56 -0.89 6.62
C ILE A 204 -5.70 0.33 6.27
N GLU A 205 -5.75 0.76 5.02
CA GLU A 205 -4.93 1.85 4.52
C GLU A 205 -5.77 2.85 3.75
N TYR A 206 -5.50 4.12 3.97
CA TYR A 206 -6.06 5.24 3.24
C TYR A 206 -4.92 6.08 2.68
N PHE A 207 -4.86 6.22 1.36
CA PHE A 207 -3.91 7.10 0.69
C PHE A 207 -4.65 8.18 -0.06
N THR A 208 -4.08 9.38 -0.05
CA THR A 208 -4.47 10.46 -0.94
C THR A 208 -3.35 10.67 -1.93
N TRP A 209 -3.68 10.80 -3.21
CA TRP A 209 -2.71 11.05 -4.26
C TRP A 209 -3.05 12.33 -5.00
N ALA A 210 -2.04 13.10 -5.36
CA ALA A 210 -2.15 14.24 -6.25
C ALA A 210 -1.08 14.12 -7.33
N GLY A 211 -1.47 14.23 -8.60
CA GLY A 211 -0.55 13.92 -9.68
C GLY A 211 -0.92 14.55 -11.02
N LEU A 212 -0.15 14.16 -12.02
CA LEU A 212 -0.31 14.55 -13.42
C LEU A 212 -0.40 13.30 -14.30
N GLU A 213 -1.37 13.28 -15.20
CA GLU A 213 -1.47 12.37 -16.32
C GLU A 213 -1.04 13.10 -17.60
N LEU A 214 -0.12 12.50 -18.33
CA LEU A 214 0.29 12.89 -19.67
C LEU A 214 -0.19 11.81 -20.62
N LYS A 215 -0.96 12.20 -21.65
CA LYS A 215 -1.46 11.27 -22.65
C LYS A 215 -1.00 11.72 -24.01
N TRP A 216 -0.41 10.81 -24.75
CA TRP A 216 0.08 11.02 -26.09
C TRP A 216 -0.64 10.07 -27.06
N ASP A 217 -1.42 10.66 -27.97
CA ASP A 217 -2.05 9.95 -29.09
C ASP A 217 -1.01 9.74 -30.19
N THR A 218 -0.63 8.48 -30.44
CA THR A 218 0.32 8.09 -31.46
C THR A 218 -0.39 7.69 -32.76
N PHE A 219 0.32 7.04 -33.67
CA PHE A 219 -0.28 6.56 -34.92
C PHE A 219 -1.21 5.34 -34.67
N ARG A 220 -2.24 5.21 -35.50
CA ARG A 220 -3.14 4.04 -35.60
C ARG A 220 -3.95 3.72 -34.31
N GLY A 221 -4.44 4.75 -33.61
CA GLY A 221 -5.33 4.55 -32.47
C GLY A 221 -4.64 4.03 -31.20
N THR A 222 -3.31 4.09 -31.14
CA THR A 222 -2.54 3.76 -29.95
C THR A 222 -2.25 5.04 -29.15
N LYS A 223 -2.38 4.95 -27.82
CA LYS A 223 -2.13 6.03 -26.87
C LYS A 223 -1.12 5.57 -25.84
N ILE A 224 -0.17 6.43 -25.52
CA ILE A 224 0.77 6.26 -24.42
C ILE A 224 0.29 7.15 -23.28
N LEU A 225 0.22 6.57 -22.08
CA LEU A 225 -0.14 7.28 -20.86
C LEU A 225 1.05 7.23 -19.92
N PHE A 226 1.41 8.39 -19.37
CA PHE A 226 2.39 8.48 -18.31
C PHE A 226 1.74 9.21 -17.14
N GLU A 227 1.88 8.67 -15.94
CA GLU A 227 1.37 9.28 -14.74
C GLU A 227 2.47 9.37 -13.68
N ILE A 228 2.45 10.46 -12.92
CA ILE A 228 3.27 10.63 -11.73
C ILE A 228 2.41 11.28 -10.66
N ALA A 229 2.50 10.76 -9.43
CA ALA A 229 1.77 11.30 -8.29
C ALA A 229 2.63 11.27 -7.03
N ALA A 230 2.37 12.22 -6.14
CA ALA A 230 2.85 12.22 -4.77
C ALA A 230 1.68 11.90 -3.83
N CYS A 231 2.00 11.30 -2.68
CA CYS A 231 1.04 11.03 -1.61
C CYS A 231 1.09 12.16 -0.57
N PRO A 232 0.20 13.15 -0.61
CA PRO A 232 0.18 14.22 0.39
C PRO A 232 -0.22 13.76 1.79
N TYR A 233 -0.98 12.67 1.92
CA TYR A 233 -1.40 12.14 3.21
C TYR A 233 -1.73 10.65 3.13
N ALA A 234 -1.30 9.91 4.15
CA ALA A 234 -1.67 8.52 4.38
C ALA A 234 -2.08 8.28 5.84
N ASN A 235 -2.98 7.30 6.04
CA ASN A 235 -3.36 6.76 7.33
C ASN A 235 -3.41 5.23 7.24
N ILE A 236 -2.73 4.56 8.15
CA ILE A 236 -2.59 3.10 8.18
C ILE A 236 -2.96 2.61 9.57
N GLN A 237 -3.80 1.59 9.62
CA GLN A 237 -4.12 0.84 10.82
C GLN A 237 -3.71 -0.61 10.57
N SER A 238 -2.73 -1.11 11.32
CA SER A 238 -2.22 -2.47 11.24
C SER A 238 -2.56 -3.22 12.51
N LEU A 239 -3.18 -4.38 12.39
CA LEU A 239 -3.42 -5.32 13.48
C LEU A 239 -2.61 -6.58 13.21
N ASP A 240 -1.52 -6.74 13.94
CA ASP A 240 -0.65 -7.88 13.86
C ASP A 240 -0.89 -8.82 15.05
N TYR A 241 -1.05 -10.12 14.78
CA TYR A 241 -1.21 -11.16 15.78
C TYR A 241 -0.02 -12.12 15.74
N HIS A 242 0.77 -12.10 16.80
CA HIS A 242 1.85 -13.04 17.04
C HIS A 242 1.32 -14.30 17.76
N ALA A 243 1.05 -15.35 17.01
CA ALA A 243 0.42 -16.57 17.54
C ALA A 243 1.27 -17.26 18.60
N LEU A 244 2.59 -17.32 18.41
CA LEU A 244 3.53 -17.96 19.37
C LEU A 244 3.61 -17.21 20.71
N ARG A 245 3.25 -15.92 20.74
CA ARG A 245 3.26 -15.05 21.93
C ARG A 245 1.85 -14.80 22.46
N TYR A 246 0.81 -15.24 21.75
CA TYR A 246 -0.59 -14.93 22.05
C TYR A 246 -0.84 -13.41 22.24
N THR A 247 -0.22 -12.58 21.40
CA THR A 247 -0.21 -11.14 21.56
C THR A 247 -0.64 -10.45 20.26
N TYR A 248 -1.50 -9.44 20.41
CA TYR A 248 -1.89 -8.53 19.34
C TYR A 248 -1.17 -7.19 19.48
N PHE A 249 -0.71 -6.66 18.36
CA PHE A 249 -0.18 -5.32 18.21
C PHE A 249 -1.11 -4.53 17.28
N LEU A 250 -1.56 -3.38 17.72
CA LEU A 250 -2.37 -2.46 16.93
C LEU A 250 -1.56 -1.20 16.69
N ASP A 251 -1.08 -1.04 15.46
CA ASP A 251 -0.30 0.11 15.03
C ASP A 251 -1.20 1.11 14.34
N LEU A 252 -1.09 2.37 14.75
CA LEU A 252 -1.82 3.50 14.20
C LEU A 252 -0.81 4.50 13.67
N MET A 253 -0.70 4.59 12.36
CA MET A 253 0.30 5.38 11.64
C MET A 253 -0.36 6.42 10.75
N GLU A 254 0.19 7.62 10.71
CA GLU A 254 -0.23 8.66 9.79
C GLU A 254 0.97 9.50 9.34
N GLY A 255 0.94 9.99 8.11
CA GLY A 255 2.05 10.75 7.55
C GLY A 255 1.64 11.69 6.43
N PHE A 256 2.50 12.70 6.19
CA PHE A 256 2.38 13.67 5.12
C PHE A 256 3.55 13.54 4.14
N PHE A 257 3.29 13.69 2.83
CA PHE A 257 4.25 13.53 1.74
C PHE A 257 4.96 12.18 1.77
N CYS A 258 4.15 11.12 1.91
CA CYS A 258 4.62 9.80 2.28
C CYS A 258 5.17 8.97 1.13
N GLY A 259 4.98 9.34 -0.15
CA GLY A 259 5.42 8.46 -1.23
C GLY A 259 5.20 9.01 -2.62
N ILE A 260 5.64 8.22 -3.59
CA ILE A 260 5.51 8.46 -5.02
C ILE A 260 4.85 7.27 -5.71
N LYS A 261 4.09 7.57 -6.75
CA LYS A 261 3.50 6.59 -7.66
C LYS A 261 3.79 7.05 -9.08
N ALA A 262 4.33 6.16 -9.92
CA ALA A 262 4.56 6.45 -11.34
C ALA A 262 4.06 5.29 -12.17
N SER A 263 3.42 5.58 -13.31
CA SER A 263 2.97 4.53 -14.23
C SER A 263 3.20 4.88 -15.68
N LEU A 264 3.35 3.81 -16.48
CA LEU A 264 3.41 3.87 -17.93
C LEU A 264 2.34 2.93 -18.49
N GLY A 265 1.40 3.51 -19.25
CA GLY A 265 0.29 2.80 -19.86
C GLY A 265 0.34 2.83 -21.38
N LEU A 266 -0.19 1.78 -21.98
CA LEU A 266 -0.45 1.66 -23.41
C LEU A 266 -1.92 1.32 -23.60
N GLU A 267 -2.62 2.11 -24.42
CA GLU A 267 -3.99 1.85 -24.84
C GLU A 267 -4.02 1.74 -26.38
N THR A 268 -4.47 0.60 -26.90
CA THR A 268 -4.57 0.37 -28.34
C THR A 268 -6.01 0.06 -28.73
N GLU A 269 -6.58 0.86 -29.61
CA GLU A 269 -7.93 0.68 -30.13
C GLU A 269 -7.98 -0.57 -31.01
N LEU A 270 -8.77 -1.57 -30.62
CA LEU A 270 -9.06 -2.77 -31.40
C LEU A 270 -10.30 -2.55 -32.29
N THR A 271 -11.27 -1.81 -31.77
CA THR A 271 -12.46 -1.33 -32.48
C THR A 271 -12.83 0.06 -31.97
N LYS A 272 -13.82 0.71 -32.57
CA LYS A 272 -14.35 2.01 -32.11
C LYS A 272 -14.83 1.99 -30.65
N ARG A 273 -15.11 0.81 -30.08
CA ARG A 273 -15.66 0.67 -28.72
C ARG A 273 -14.83 -0.22 -27.81
N LEU A 274 -13.76 -0.83 -28.31
CA LEU A 274 -12.94 -1.76 -27.55
C LEU A 274 -11.45 -1.39 -27.71
N SER A 275 -10.76 -1.22 -26.60
CA SER A 275 -9.31 -1.04 -26.57
C SER A 275 -8.65 -2.06 -25.64
N LEU A 276 -7.46 -2.52 -26.01
CA LEU A 276 -6.55 -3.22 -25.11
C LEU A 276 -5.79 -2.19 -24.30
N CYS A 277 -5.72 -2.39 -22.98
CA CYS A 277 -4.96 -1.56 -22.06
C CYS A 277 -3.89 -2.42 -21.38
N ILE A 278 -2.67 -1.91 -21.32
CA ILE A 278 -1.54 -2.48 -20.58
C ILE A 278 -0.97 -1.36 -19.73
N ASN A 279 -0.63 -1.63 -18.48
CA ASN A 279 -0.05 -0.65 -17.57
C ASN A 279 1.01 -1.29 -16.69
N ALA A 280 2.12 -0.58 -16.49
CA ALA A 280 3.14 -0.88 -15.51
C ALA A 280 3.21 0.28 -14.52
N GLN A 281 3.21 0.00 -13.22
CA GLN A 281 3.20 1.00 -12.15
C GLN A 281 4.22 0.63 -11.09
N ILE A 282 4.94 1.62 -10.60
CA ILE A 282 5.72 1.55 -9.37
C ILE A 282 5.06 2.41 -8.29
N LEU A 283 5.09 1.92 -7.08
CA LEU A 283 4.70 2.64 -5.87
C LEU A 283 5.80 2.46 -4.85
N ASP A 284 6.29 3.56 -4.31
CA ASP A 284 7.30 3.55 -3.26
C ASP A 284 6.95 4.61 -2.21
N THR A 285 7.04 4.24 -0.93
CA THR A 285 6.75 5.15 0.18
C THR A 285 7.95 5.29 1.10
N SER A 286 8.11 6.49 1.65
CA SER A 286 8.91 6.65 2.86
C SER A 286 8.24 5.95 4.03
N THR A 287 8.95 5.77 5.12
CA THR A 287 8.36 5.22 6.34
C THR A 287 7.31 6.19 6.90
N ILE A 288 6.14 5.64 7.19
CA ILE A 288 5.02 6.32 7.83
C ILE A 288 5.00 5.84 9.27
N ASP A 289 5.34 6.72 10.20
CA ASP A 289 5.51 6.38 11.61
C ASP A 289 4.22 6.52 12.41
N GLY A 290 4.15 5.81 13.54
CA GLY A 290 3.00 5.82 14.42
C GLY A 290 3.28 5.30 15.82
N ASN A 291 2.20 4.88 16.47
CA ASN A 291 2.22 4.36 17.82
C ASN A 291 1.51 3.01 17.91
N THR A 292 2.05 2.14 18.77
CA THR A 292 1.56 0.78 18.99
C THR A 292 0.75 0.69 20.28
N ARG A 293 -0.33 -0.08 20.23
CA ARG A 293 -1.07 -0.59 21.40
C ARG A 293 -0.95 -2.09 21.45
N VAL A 294 -0.75 -2.63 22.63
CA VAL A 294 -0.54 -4.07 22.82
C VAL A 294 -1.71 -4.67 23.59
N LYS A 295 -2.08 -5.89 23.22
CA LYS A 295 -3.11 -6.67 23.90
C LYS A 295 -2.73 -8.13 23.93
N SER A 296 -2.70 -8.76 25.12
CA SER A 296 -2.59 -10.21 25.19
C SER A 296 -3.91 -10.86 24.76
N TYR A 297 -3.87 -12.10 24.28
CA TYR A 297 -5.06 -12.86 23.83
C TYR A 297 -6.15 -12.94 24.92
N SER A 298 -5.75 -13.06 26.19
CA SER A 298 -6.66 -13.12 27.32
C SER A 298 -7.27 -11.79 27.75
N SER A 299 -6.72 -10.67 27.27
CA SER A 299 -7.21 -9.31 27.61
C SER A 299 -8.38 -8.92 26.74
N LYS A 300 -9.37 -8.21 27.32
CA LYS A 300 -10.50 -7.65 26.57
C LYS A 300 -10.13 -6.37 25.80
N ASN A 301 -9.24 -5.57 26.36
CA ASN A 301 -8.89 -4.23 25.85
C ASN A 301 -7.42 -4.16 25.46
N PHE A 302 -7.10 -3.31 24.47
CA PHE A 302 -5.74 -2.87 24.20
C PHE A 302 -5.24 -1.98 25.34
N SER A 303 -3.91 -1.96 25.54
CA SER A 303 -3.25 -1.01 26.41
C SER A 303 -3.52 0.44 25.95
N ASP A 304 -3.31 1.40 26.81
CA ASP A 304 -3.06 2.76 26.36
C ASP A 304 -1.75 2.83 25.58
N PHE A 305 -1.53 3.92 24.82
CA PHE A 305 -0.24 4.11 24.15
C PHE A 305 0.90 4.06 25.16
N ILE A 306 1.91 3.23 24.87
CA ILE A 306 3.04 2.99 25.77
C ILE A 306 3.98 4.20 25.81
N SER A 307 4.03 4.97 24.71
CA SER A 307 4.95 6.09 24.54
C SER A 307 4.28 7.27 23.84
N SER A 308 4.70 8.48 24.19
CA SER A 308 4.43 9.69 23.42
C SER A 308 5.33 9.81 22.17
N LYS A 309 6.33 8.93 22.04
CA LYS A 309 7.24 8.82 20.91
C LYS A 309 6.72 7.79 19.93
N LYS A 310 7.10 7.94 18.67
CA LYS A 310 6.80 6.96 17.63
C LYS A 310 7.55 5.66 17.92
N ASP A 311 6.83 4.55 17.96
CA ASP A 311 7.35 3.23 18.29
C ASP A 311 7.09 2.18 17.21
N CYS A 312 6.37 2.55 16.15
CA CYS A 312 6.18 1.73 14.95
C CYS A 312 6.26 2.55 13.67
N GLY A 313 6.39 1.87 12.54
CA GLY A 313 6.35 2.47 11.22
C GLY A 313 6.04 1.46 10.12
N SER A 314 5.68 1.95 8.95
CA SER A 314 5.47 1.11 7.77
C SER A 314 5.92 1.82 6.50
N SER A 315 6.42 1.04 5.53
CA SER A 315 6.69 1.50 4.17
C SER A 315 6.32 0.43 3.15
N PHE A 316 6.20 0.84 1.89
CA PHE A 316 5.80 -0.03 0.79
C PHE A 316 6.69 0.20 -0.41
N SER A 317 7.00 -0.88 -1.12
CA SER A 317 7.65 -0.84 -2.42
C SER A 317 7.02 -1.89 -3.31
N PHE A 318 6.22 -1.47 -4.32
CA PHE A 318 5.48 -2.35 -5.21
C PHE A 318 5.72 -2.03 -6.66
N PHE A 319 5.70 -3.10 -7.44
CA PHE A 319 5.57 -3.07 -8.89
C PHE A 319 4.29 -3.80 -9.30
N ASP A 320 3.41 -3.10 -10.03
CA ASP A 320 2.18 -3.65 -10.59
C ASP A 320 2.27 -3.71 -12.10
N PHE A 321 1.92 -4.85 -12.68
CA PHE A 321 1.71 -5.00 -14.11
C PHE A 321 0.26 -5.39 -14.37
N SER A 322 -0.47 -4.58 -15.13
CA SER A 322 -1.89 -4.75 -15.38
C SER A 322 -2.20 -4.89 -16.86
N THR A 323 -3.18 -5.72 -17.17
CA THR A 323 -3.77 -5.82 -18.52
C THR A 323 -5.29 -5.87 -18.43
N GLY A 324 -5.97 -5.24 -19.38
CA GLY A 324 -7.42 -5.18 -19.39
C GLY A 324 -8.00 -4.74 -20.73
N PHE A 325 -9.33 -4.76 -20.82
CA PHE A 325 -10.05 -4.32 -22.00
C PHE A 325 -10.97 -3.17 -21.65
N LYS A 326 -10.70 -2.00 -22.22
CA LYS A 326 -11.57 -0.84 -22.08
C LYS A 326 -12.73 -0.93 -23.08
N ILE A 327 -13.94 -0.84 -22.57
CA ILE A 327 -15.20 -0.89 -23.30
C ILE A 327 -15.85 0.48 -23.20
N ILE A 328 -16.10 1.12 -24.34
CA ILE A 328 -16.81 2.41 -24.43
C ILE A 328 -18.30 2.10 -24.61
N LEU A 329 -19.11 2.49 -23.65
CA LEU A 329 -20.55 2.24 -23.65
C LEU A 329 -21.33 3.36 -24.37
N PHE A 330 -20.92 4.63 -24.18
CA PHE A 330 -21.53 5.82 -24.79
C PHE A 330 -20.47 6.84 -25.19
#